data_7611c1549f962e7abff784fcbf5a5559
#
_entry.id   7611c1549f962e7abff784fcbf5a5559
#
_cell.length_a   1.000
_cell.length_b   1.000
_cell.length_c   1.000
_cell.angle_alpha   90.00
_cell.angle_beta   90.00
_cell.angle_gamma   90.00
#
_symmetry.space_group_name_H-M   'P 1'
#
loop_
_entity.id
_entity.type
_entity.pdbx_description
1 polymer ?
#
loop_
_entity_poly.entity_id
_entity_poly.type
_entity_poly.pdbx_seq_one_letter_code
_entity_poly.pdbx_strand_id
1 'polypeptide(L)'
;MSIKVIVAGFKGRMGSTAVEMVKGDDELTLAALLDPFAAEKEVDGVPVFTDKADLVGFDADVWVDFTIPAVAYENTHFALENGFAPVVGTTGFTEAQIQKLTDLSKDKSIGGLIAPNFAIGAILLMKFAAEASKYFPDLEIIELHHDKKKDAPSGTAVKTAELIREVRESKRQGAEDEMETLAGARGAEFDGFRIHSVRLPGLVAHQEVIFGAQGEGLTLRHDSYDRISFMSGGNLGIKEVVKRDQLVYGLEHLL
;
A
#
# COMPACT_ATOMS: atom_id res chain seq x y z
N MET A 1 12.28 3.12 24.67
CA MET A 1 10.98 2.49 24.97
C MET A 1 10.52 1.87 23.65
N SER A 2 9.99 0.65 23.68
CA SER A 2 9.42 0.01 22.50
C SER A 2 8.06 0.61 22.17
N ILE A 3 7.69 0.66 20.87
CA ILE A 3 6.39 1.13 20.40
C ILE A 3 5.36 0.01 20.63
N LYS A 4 4.29 0.30 21.37
CA LYS A 4 3.23 -0.65 21.68
C LYS A 4 2.20 -0.68 20.56
N VAL A 5 1.98 -1.86 19.98
CA VAL A 5 1.19 -2.04 18.76
C VAL A 5 -0.05 -2.89 19.02
N ILE A 6 -1.22 -2.40 18.62
CA ILE A 6 -2.45 -3.17 18.46
C ILE A 6 -2.53 -3.65 17.01
N VAL A 7 -2.85 -4.92 16.77
CA VAL A 7 -3.10 -5.44 15.40
C VAL A 7 -4.56 -5.84 15.24
N ALA A 8 -5.30 -5.08 14.44
CA ALA A 8 -6.68 -5.35 14.06
C ALA A 8 -6.76 -6.21 12.79
N GLY A 9 -7.62 -7.25 12.82
CA GLY A 9 -7.73 -8.24 11.75
C GLY A 9 -6.62 -9.29 11.76
N PHE A 10 -6.07 -9.60 12.93
CA PHE A 10 -4.92 -10.49 13.10
C PHE A 10 -5.15 -11.93 12.59
N LYS A 11 -6.40 -12.39 12.50
CA LYS A 11 -6.75 -13.71 11.94
C LYS A 11 -6.70 -13.73 10.40
N GLY A 12 -6.69 -12.58 9.77
CA GLY A 12 -6.52 -12.44 8.32
C GLY A 12 -5.09 -12.69 7.85
N ARG A 13 -4.93 -12.97 6.55
CA ARG A 13 -3.61 -13.27 5.95
C ARG A 13 -2.58 -12.14 6.13
N MET A 14 -2.99 -10.89 5.97
CA MET A 14 -2.09 -9.74 6.18
C MET A 14 -1.91 -9.44 7.66
N GLY A 15 -2.98 -9.54 8.45
CA GLY A 15 -2.92 -9.31 9.89
C GLY A 15 -1.99 -10.30 10.61
N SER A 16 -2.05 -11.59 10.26
CA SER A 16 -1.11 -12.58 10.82
C SER A 16 0.35 -12.31 10.42
N THR A 17 0.59 -11.87 9.19
CA THR A 17 1.96 -11.46 8.78
C THR A 17 2.42 -10.20 9.53
N ALA A 18 1.51 -9.26 9.80
CA ALA A 18 1.83 -8.08 10.62
C ALA A 18 2.14 -8.44 12.07
N VAL A 19 1.45 -9.41 12.66
CA VAL A 19 1.78 -9.94 14.00
C VAL A 19 3.21 -10.47 14.04
N GLU A 20 3.60 -11.29 13.08
CA GLU A 20 4.96 -11.84 13.00
C GLU A 20 6.01 -10.72 12.77
N MET A 21 5.70 -9.71 11.98
CA MET A 21 6.57 -8.55 11.79
C MET A 21 6.78 -7.78 13.09
N VAL A 22 5.70 -7.51 13.85
CA VAL A 22 5.80 -6.82 15.15
C VAL A 22 6.61 -7.64 16.16
N LYS A 23 6.38 -8.95 16.22
CA LYS A 23 7.14 -9.86 17.11
C LYS A 23 8.62 -9.96 16.74
N GLY A 24 8.97 -9.79 15.48
CA GLY A 24 10.33 -9.90 14.96
C GLY A 24 11.17 -8.64 15.07
N ASP A 25 10.65 -7.53 15.61
CA ASP A 25 11.36 -6.25 15.74
C ASP A 25 11.48 -5.83 17.21
N ASP A 26 12.72 -5.73 17.71
CA ASP A 26 13.03 -5.39 19.10
C ASP A 26 12.56 -3.98 19.52
N GLU A 27 12.28 -3.10 18.59
CA GLU A 27 11.76 -1.75 18.85
C GLU A 27 10.22 -1.73 19.00
N LEU A 28 9.54 -2.85 18.68
CA LEU A 28 8.09 -2.98 18.74
C LEU A 28 7.66 -3.95 19.86
N THR A 29 6.48 -3.73 20.39
CA THR A 29 5.83 -4.64 21.35
C THR A 29 4.40 -4.89 20.92
N LEU A 30 4.04 -6.14 20.68
CA LEU A 30 2.67 -6.54 20.40
C LEU A 30 1.85 -6.43 21.70
N ALA A 31 1.06 -5.36 21.81
CA ALA A 31 0.32 -5.03 23.02
C ALA A 31 -1.07 -5.68 23.07
N ALA A 32 -1.76 -5.74 21.94
CA ALA A 32 -3.07 -6.38 21.83
C ALA A 32 -3.38 -6.87 20.42
N LEU A 33 -4.32 -7.80 20.33
CA LEU A 33 -4.87 -8.33 19.09
C LEU A 33 -6.38 -8.06 19.07
N LEU A 34 -6.91 -7.65 17.92
CA LEU A 34 -8.34 -7.44 17.73
C LEU A 34 -8.85 -8.22 16.52
N ASP A 35 -9.88 -9.03 16.74
CA ASP A 35 -10.66 -9.65 15.65
C ASP A 35 -12.04 -10.05 16.20
N PRO A 36 -13.16 -9.60 15.60
CA PRO A 36 -14.50 -9.87 16.12
C PRO A 36 -14.87 -11.36 16.07
N PHE A 37 -14.13 -12.17 15.35
CA PHE A 37 -14.35 -13.62 15.22
C PHE A 37 -13.36 -14.46 16.03
N ALA A 38 -12.53 -13.84 16.87
CA ALA A 38 -11.60 -14.57 17.72
C ALA A 38 -12.38 -15.32 18.84
N ALA A 39 -12.03 -16.58 19.03
CA ALA A 39 -12.54 -17.38 20.14
C ALA A 39 -11.58 -17.37 21.34
N GLU A 40 -10.32 -17.07 21.08
CA GLU A 40 -9.23 -16.99 22.03
C GLU A 40 -9.30 -15.69 22.82
N LYS A 41 -8.96 -15.73 24.09
CA LYS A 41 -8.80 -14.52 24.94
C LYS A 41 -7.35 -14.04 25.01
N GLU A 42 -6.43 -14.89 24.59
CA GLU A 42 -4.99 -14.63 24.61
C GLU A 42 -4.30 -15.49 23.54
N VAL A 43 -3.27 -14.94 22.90
CA VAL A 43 -2.38 -15.65 21.96
C VAL A 43 -0.95 -15.28 22.34
N ASP A 44 -0.14 -16.28 22.71
CA ASP A 44 1.27 -16.12 23.09
C ASP A 44 1.50 -15.06 24.19
N GLY A 45 0.60 -14.97 25.20
CA GLY A 45 0.68 -13.99 26.28
C GLY A 45 0.13 -12.60 25.91
N VAL A 46 -0.39 -12.41 24.70
CA VAL A 46 -0.97 -11.15 24.22
C VAL A 46 -2.49 -11.20 24.32
N PRO A 47 -3.15 -10.22 24.96
CA PRO A 47 -4.61 -10.19 25.08
C PRO A 47 -5.30 -10.04 23.73
N VAL A 48 -6.42 -10.75 23.59
CA VAL A 48 -7.28 -10.72 22.38
C VAL A 48 -8.60 -10.07 22.73
N PHE A 49 -8.98 -9.08 21.93
CA PHE A 49 -10.25 -8.37 22.01
C PHE A 49 -11.14 -8.72 20.83
N THR A 50 -12.45 -8.76 21.05
CA THR A 50 -13.45 -8.98 20.00
C THR A 50 -14.25 -7.72 19.69
N ASP A 51 -14.22 -6.73 20.59
CA ASP A 51 -14.81 -5.42 20.39
C ASP A 51 -13.75 -4.33 20.63
N LYS A 52 -13.63 -3.39 19.71
CA LYS A 52 -12.73 -2.24 19.85
C LYS A 52 -13.10 -1.33 21.03
N ALA A 53 -14.36 -1.32 21.46
CA ALA A 53 -14.79 -0.55 22.63
C ALA A 53 -14.06 -0.94 23.91
N ASP A 54 -13.62 -2.20 24.03
CA ASP A 54 -12.85 -2.68 25.18
C ASP A 54 -11.40 -2.18 25.20
N LEU A 55 -10.96 -1.52 24.11
CA LEU A 55 -9.63 -0.90 23.98
C LEU A 55 -9.62 0.59 24.36
N VAL A 56 -10.73 1.16 24.80
CA VAL A 56 -10.78 2.56 25.27
C VAL A 56 -9.87 2.71 26.50
N GLY A 57 -8.87 3.60 26.39
CA GLY A 57 -7.88 3.82 27.46
C GLY A 57 -6.81 2.71 27.60
N PHE A 58 -6.74 1.80 26.63
CA PHE A 58 -5.70 0.77 26.61
C PHE A 58 -4.33 1.42 26.34
N ASP A 59 -3.29 0.89 26.98
CA ASP A 59 -1.91 1.42 26.85
C ASP A 59 -1.24 0.89 25.59
N ALA A 60 -1.40 1.63 24.48
CA ALA A 60 -0.76 1.38 23.21
C ALA A 60 -0.50 2.69 22.42
N ASP A 61 0.46 2.65 21.51
CA ASP A 61 0.87 3.80 20.69
C ASP A 61 0.29 3.76 19.28
N VAL A 62 0.26 2.56 18.68
CA VAL A 62 -0.08 2.37 17.26
C VAL A 62 -1.19 1.35 17.08
N TRP A 63 -2.11 1.66 16.17
CA TRP A 63 -3.17 0.77 15.68
C TRP A 63 -2.87 0.34 14.25
N VAL A 64 -2.49 -0.91 14.05
CA VAL A 64 -2.30 -1.50 12.71
C VAL A 64 -3.62 -2.12 12.25
N ASP A 65 -4.11 -1.72 11.06
CA ASP A 65 -5.37 -2.22 10.51
C ASP A 65 -5.18 -2.95 9.18
N PHE A 66 -5.43 -4.26 9.19
CA PHE A 66 -5.57 -5.12 8.02
C PHE A 66 -6.92 -5.84 8.02
N THR A 67 -7.99 -5.12 8.28
CA THR A 67 -9.36 -5.63 8.29
C THR A 67 -9.99 -5.64 6.90
N ILE A 68 -11.22 -5.19 6.76
CA ILE A 68 -11.96 -5.12 5.50
C ILE A 68 -12.46 -3.68 5.25
N PRO A 69 -12.72 -3.27 3.99
CA PRO A 69 -13.16 -1.92 3.65
C PRO A 69 -14.39 -1.44 4.41
N ALA A 70 -15.32 -2.36 4.74
CA ALA A 70 -16.56 -2.02 5.42
C ALA A 70 -16.38 -1.44 6.83
N VAL A 71 -15.26 -1.74 7.51
CA VAL A 71 -15.01 -1.31 8.90
C VAL A 71 -13.75 -0.42 9.04
N ALA A 72 -12.93 -0.34 8.02
CA ALA A 72 -11.63 0.35 8.09
C ALA A 72 -11.76 1.84 8.48
N TYR A 73 -12.74 2.55 7.93
CA TYR A 73 -12.99 3.95 8.29
C TYR A 73 -13.32 4.10 9.77
N GLU A 74 -14.29 3.33 10.27
CA GLU A 74 -14.71 3.39 11.67
C GLU A 74 -13.60 2.94 12.64
N ASN A 75 -12.76 2.01 12.24
CA ASN A 75 -11.60 1.59 13.03
C ASN A 75 -10.54 2.68 13.09
N THR A 76 -10.23 3.30 11.96
CA THR A 76 -9.25 4.40 11.89
C THR A 76 -9.72 5.61 12.69
N HIS A 77 -11.00 5.94 12.58
CA HIS A 77 -11.63 7.00 13.37
C HIS A 77 -11.54 6.70 14.88
N PHE A 78 -11.91 5.48 15.28
CA PHE A 78 -11.80 5.02 16.66
C PHE A 78 -10.36 5.10 17.18
N ALA A 79 -9.37 4.68 16.39
CA ALA A 79 -7.97 4.75 16.76
C ALA A 79 -7.54 6.18 17.08
N LEU A 80 -7.83 7.12 16.18
CA LEU A 80 -7.53 8.56 16.38
C LEU A 80 -8.26 9.13 17.60
N GLU A 81 -9.54 8.80 17.80
CA GLU A 81 -10.31 9.28 18.96
C GLU A 81 -9.71 8.80 20.29
N ASN A 82 -9.08 7.63 20.31
CA ASN A 82 -8.54 7.03 21.52
C ASN A 82 -7.02 7.19 21.68
N GLY A 83 -6.38 8.03 20.86
CA GLY A 83 -4.97 8.35 21.01
C GLY A 83 -4.01 7.39 20.32
N PHE A 84 -4.49 6.43 19.53
CA PHE A 84 -3.65 5.49 18.78
C PHE A 84 -3.31 6.05 17.40
N ALA A 85 -2.04 6.04 17.02
CA ALA A 85 -1.60 6.40 15.68
C ALA A 85 -1.96 5.27 14.68
N PRO A 86 -2.88 5.49 13.71
CA PRO A 86 -3.28 4.43 12.79
C PRO A 86 -2.23 4.18 11.70
N VAL A 87 -1.99 2.89 11.39
CA VAL A 87 -1.25 2.39 10.22
C VAL A 87 -2.17 1.42 9.47
N VAL A 88 -2.78 1.89 8.40
CA VAL A 88 -3.91 1.23 7.75
C VAL A 88 -3.52 0.72 6.37
N GLY A 89 -3.59 -0.62 6.19
CA GLY A 89 -3.38 -1.28 4.90
C GLY A 89 -4.68 -1.65 4.19
N THR A 90 -5.82 -1.50 4.84
CA THR A 90 -7.12 -1.72 4.24
C THR A 90 -7.45 -0.59 3.28
N THR A 91 -7.93 -0.93 2.09
CA THR A 91 -8.31 0.02 1.03
C THR A 91 -9.82 0.31 1.04
N GLY A 92 -10.27 1.22 0.17
CA GLY A 92 -11.69 1.51 -0.04
C GLY A 92 -12.20 2.76 0.67
N PHE A 93 -11.31 3.62 1.13
CA PHE A 93 -11.67 4.95 1.63
C PHE A 93 -12.08 5.87 0.47
N THR A 94 -13.12 6.67 0.68
CA THR A 94 -13.44 7.80 -0.18
C THR A 94 -12.55 9.01 0.16
N GLU A 95 -12.36 9.95 -0.77
CA GLU A 95 -11.63 11.19 -0.52
C GLU A 95 -12.20 11.96 0.68
N ALA A 96 -13.53 12.04 0.80
CA ALA A 96 -14.19 12.69 1.92
C ALA A 96 -13.90 12.02 3.28
N GLN A 97 -13.75 10.68 3.30
CA GLN A 97 -13.36 9.94 4.50
C GLN A 97 -11.89 10.21 4.86
N ILE A 98 -10.99 10.20 3.87
CA ILE A 98 -9.57 10.52 4.06
C ILE A 98 -9.44 11.94 4.63
N GLN A 99 -10.14 12.92 4.05
CA GLN A 99 -10.09 14.30 4.53
C GLN A 99 -10.55 14.41 5.99
N LYS A 100 -11.68 13.79 6.36
CA LYS A 100 -12.18 13.80 7.75
C LYS A 100 -11.20 13.18 8.74
N LEU A 101 -10.56 12.07 8.38
CA LEU A 101 -9.56 11.42 9.22
C LEU A 101 -8.30 12.27 9.35
N THR A 102 -7.88 12.94 8.27
CA THR A 102 -6.75 13.87 8.29
C THR A 102 -7.03 15.08 9.18
N ASP A 103 -8.22 15.66 9.10
CA ASP A 103 -8.63 16.78 9.95
C ASP A 103 -8.67 16.36 11.44
N LEU A 104 -9.28 15.22 11.75
CA LEU A 104 -9.33 14.66 13.10
C LEU A 104 -7.92 14.38 13.65
N SER A 105 -7.05 13.77 12.85
CA SER A 105 -5.67 13.49 13.20
C SER A 105 -4.91 14.76 13.55
N LYS A 106 -5.07 15.81 12.75
CA LYS A 106 -4.47 17.12 12.98
C LYS A 106 -5.00 17.79 14.25
N ASP A 107 -6.31 17.76 14.47
CA ASP A 107 -6.93 18.35 15.67
C ASP A 107 -6.44 17.67 16.95
N LYS A 108 -6.14 16.38 16.88
CA LYS A 108 -5.61 15.60 18.01
C LYS A 108 -4.08 15.58 18.09
N SER A 109 -3.39 16.10 17.07
CA SER A 109 -1.93 16.03 16.94
C SER A 109 -1.40 14.59 17.00
N ILE A 110 -2.10 13.66 16.32
CA ILE A 110 -1.74 12.24 16.23
C ILE A 110 -1.33 11.92 14.81
N GLY A 111 -0.13 11.39 14.61
CA GLY A 111 0.32 10.91 13.31
C GLY A 111 -0.50 9.72 12.83
N GLY A 112 -0.45 9.43 11.53
CA GLY A 112 -1.11 8.27 10.97
C GLY A 112 -0.71 8.04 9.53
N LEU A 113 -0.98 6.82 9.04
CA LEU A 113 -0.74 6.39 7.67
C LEU A 113 -1.92 5.57 7.16
N ILE A 114 -2.47 5.96 6.03
CA ILE A 114 -3.31 5.08 5.21
C ILE A 114 -2.51 4.80 3.94
N ALA A 115 -2.11 3.55 3.70
CA ALA A 115 -1.30 3.19 2.54
C ALA A 115 -1.97 2.09 1.71
N PRO A 116 -2.37 2.41 0.45
CA PRO A 116 -2.88 1.40 -0.47
C PRO A 116 -1.84 0.34 -0.85
N ASN A 117 -0.55 0.65 -0.67
CA ASN A 117 0.57 -0.25 -0.93
C ASN A 117 1.68 -0.01 0.10
N PHE A 118 2.13 -1.09 0.74
CA PHE A 118 3.23 -1.09 1.71
C PHE A 118 4.55 -1.65 1.15
N ALA A 119 4.60 -2.08 -0.11
CA ALA A 119 5.84 -2.55 -0.72
C ALA A 119 6.74 -1.36 -1.06
N ILE A 120 7.78 -1.13 -0.26
CA ILE A 120 8.75 -0.02 -0.45
C ILE A 120 9.31 -0.04 -1.87
N GLY A 121 9.69 -1.22 -2.39
CA GLY A 121 10.23 -1.34 -3.74
C GLY A 121 9.23 -0.92 -4.83
N ALA A 122 7.92 -1.16 -4.65
CA ALA A 122 6.90 -0.69 -5.58
C ALA A 122 6.75 0.84 -5.53
N ILE A 123 6.83 1.44 -4.34
CA ILE A 123 6.78 2.91 -4.18
C ILE A 123 8.01 3.56 -4.83
N LEU A 124 9.19 3.00 -4.60
CA LEU A 124 10.43 3.49 -5.23
C LEU A 124 10.39 3.35 -6.75
N LEU A 125 9.88 2.21 -7.26
CA LEU A 125 9.67 2.04 -8.70
C LEU A 125 8.78 3.13 -9.28
N MET A 126 7.65 3.44 -8.65
CA MET A 126 6.74 4.51 -9.10
C MET A 126 7.43 5.88 -9.12
N LYS A 127 8.16 6.24 -8.06
CA LYS A 127 8.91 7.51 -7.97
C LYS A 127 10.01 7.59 -9.05
N PHE A 128 10.80 6.54 -9.20
CA PHE A 128 11.89 6.50 -10.18
C PHE A 128 11.38 6.46 -11.61
N ALA A 129 10.23 5.79 -11.87
CA ALA A 129 9.62 5.77 -13.19
C ALA A 129 9.10 7.17 -13.58
N ALA A 130 8.47 7.89 -12.66
CA ALA A 130 8.07 9.27 -12.89
C ALA A 130 9.27 10.18 -13.16
N GLU A 131 10.37 10.04 -12.39
CA GLU A 131 11.58 10.83 -12.63
C GLU A 131 12.24 10.49 -13.97
N ALA A 132 12.37 9.19 -14.29
CA ALA A 132 12.97 8.73 -15.54
C ALA A 132 12.18 9.21 -16.77
N SER A 133 10.84 9.28 -16.69
CA SER A 133 9.97 9.67 -17.80
C SER A 133 10.17 11.12 -18.29
N LYS A 134 10.80 11.97 -17.49
CA LYS A 134 11.21 13.33 -17.92
C LYS A 134 12.30 13.31 -18.99
N TYR A 135 13.09 12.26 -19.02
CA TYR A 135 14.25 12.08 -19.93
C TYR A 135 13.99 11.01 -20.99
N PHE A 136 13.14 10.03 -20.69
CA PHE A 136 12.74 8.93 -21.55
C PHE A 136 11.22 8.97 -21.75
N PRO A 137 10.72 9.77 -22.70
CA PRO A 137 9.27 9.93 -22.87
C PRO A 137 8.56 8.73 -23.53
N ASP A 138 9.33 7.79 -24.14
CA ASP A 138 8.80 6.56 -24.73
C ASP A 138 8.96 5.41 -23.74
N LEU A 139 7.84 4.82 -23.33
CA LEU A 139 7.82 3.77 -22.29
C LEU A 139 6.62 2.84 -22.44
N GLU A 140 6.73 1.67 -21.84
CA GLU A 140 5.61 0.76 -21.62
C GLU A 140 5.66 0.18 -20.21
N ILE A 141 4.49 -0.10 -19.62
CA ILE A 141 4.36 -0.71 -18.31
C ILE A 141 3.88 -2.14 -18.47
N ILE A 142 4.52 -3.09 -17.81
CA ILE A 142 4.09 -4.49 -17.74
C ILE A 142 3.84 -4.85 -16.28
N GLU A 143 2.62 -5.20 -15.91
CA GLU A 143 2.30 -5.71 -14.59
C GLU A 143 1.94 -7.20 -14.65
N LEU A 144 2.43 -7.97 -13.69
CA LEU A 144 2.27 -9.41 -13.68
C LEU A 144 1.75 -9.85 -12.31
N HIS A 145 0.64 -10.57 -12.30
CA HIS A 145 0.01 -11.07 -11.07
C HIS A 145 -0.47 -12.51 -11.23
N HIS A 146 -0.86 -13.08 -10.10
CA HIS A 146 -1.48 -14.41 -10.06
C HIS A 146 -2.78 -14.44 -10.89
N ASP A 147 -3.12 -15.60 -11.38
CA ASP A 147 -4.28 -15.86 -12.27
C ASP A 147 -5.65 -15.53 -11.66
N LYS A 148 -5.73 -15.41 -10.33
CA LYS A 148 -6.98 -15.09 -9.60
C LYS A 148 -7.21 -13.59 -9.37
N LYS A 149 -6.31 -12.70 -9.82
CA LYS A 149 -6.51 -11.25 -9.73
C LYS A 149 -7.58 -10.81 -10.72
N LYS A 150 -8.62 -10.12 -10.23
CA LYS A 150 -9.81 -9.79 -11.00
C LYS A 150 -9.68 -8.52 -11.83
N ASP A 151 -9.00 -7.52 -11.31
CA ASP A 151 -8.76 -6.23 -11.97
C ASP A 151 -7.54 -6.32 -12.90
N ALA A 152 -7.61 -5.63 -14.02
CA ALA A 152 -6.52 -5.37 -14.97
C ALA A 152 -6.75 -4.02 -15.67
N PRO A 153 -5.76 -3.11 -15.70
CA PRO A 153 -4.47 -3.19 -15.00
C PRO A 153 -4.61 -3.14 -13.48
N SER A 154 -3.52 -3.50 -12.76
CA SER A 154 -3.47 -3.36 -11.30
C SER A 154 -3.53 -1.90 -10.86
N GLY A 155 -4.06 -1.63 -9.66
CA GLY A 155 -4.07 -0.27 -9.11
C GLY A 155 -2.68 0.37 -9.04
N THR A 156 -1.64 -0.41 -8.74
CA THR A 156 -0.24 0.07 -8.73
C THR A 156 0.21 0.49 -10.13
N ALA A 157 -0.12 -0.27 -11.17
CA ALA A 157 0.24 0.08 -12.54
C ALA A 157 -0.49 1.35 -13.02
N VAL A 158 -1.78 1.49 -12.68
CA VAL A 158 -2.55 2.71 -12.98
C VAL A 158 -1.94 3.91 -12.26
N LYS A 159 -1.63 3.78 -10.96
CA LYS A 159 -0.99 4.87 -10.18
C LYS A 159 0.38 5.24 -10.74
N THR A 160 1.18 4.26 -11.16
CA THR A 160 2.47 4.51 -11.84
C THR A 160 2.26 5.33 -13.11
N ALA A 161 1.28 4.94 -13.92
CA ALA A 161 0.97 5.65 -15.17
C ALA A 161 0.47 7.09 -14.91
N GLU A 162 -0.34 7.31 -13.86
CA GLU A 162 -0.77 8.66 -13.46
C GLU A 162 0.42 9.55 -13.07
N LEU A 163 1.34 9.05 -12.22
CA LEU A 163 2.53 9.79 -11.81
C LEU A 163 3.46 10.11 -13.00
N ILE A 164 3.61 9.17 -13.93
CA ILE A 164 4.35 9.40 -15.18
C ILE A 164 3.67 10.50 -16.00
N ARG A 165 2.35 10.44 -16.19
CA ARG A 165 1.58 11.44 -16.95
C ARG A 165 1.74 12.86 -16.39
N GLU A 166 1.85 13.00 -15.07
CA GLU A 166 2.00 14.33 -14.42
C GLU A 166 3.29 15.05 -14.81
N VAL A 167 4.34 14.33 -15.22
CA VAL A 167 5.68 14.88 -15.46
C VAL A 167 6.25 14.59 -16.85
N ARG A 168 5.68 13.62 -17.57
CA ARG A 168 6.11 13.24 -18.92
C ARG A 168 5.62 14.24 -19.95
N GLU A 169 6.41 14.51 -20.98
CA GLU A 169 5.90 15.17 -22.18
C GLU A 169 4.85 14.29 -22.85
N SER A 170 3.61 14.78 -22.93
CA SER A 170 2.51 14.02 -23.53
C SER A 170 2.72 13.91 -25.06
N LYS A 171 2.92 12.70 -25.53
CA LYS A 171 3.05 12.37 -26.94
C LYS A 171 2.54 10.96 -27.21
N ARG A 172 2.00 10.71 -28.39
CA ARG A 172 1.74 9.36 -28.87
C ARG A 172 3.06 8.72 -29.29
N GLN A 173 3.34 7.52 -28.78
CA GLN A 173 4.47 6.71 -29.19
C GLN A 173 4.04 5.62 -30.20
N GLY A 174 5.01 5.04 -30.93
CA GLY A 174 4.78 4.04 -31.97
C GLY A 174 4.63 4.64 -33.37
N ALA A 175 4.47 3.77 -34.37
CA ALA A 175 4.27 4.18 -35.74
C ALA A 175 2.86 4.76 -35.98
N GLU A 176 2.75 5.76 -36.84
CA GLU A 176 1.44 6.37 -37.16
C GLU A 176 0.46 5.38 -37.78
N ASP A 177 0.99 4.41 -38.53
CA ASP A 177 0.25 3.36 -39.26
C ASP A 177 0.30 1.99 -38.53
N GLU A 178 0.57 1.98 -37.22
CA GLU A 178 0.57 0.76 -36.41
C GLU A 178 -0.77 0.01 -36.53
N MET A 179 -0.71 -1.28 -36.82
CA MET A 179 -1.87 -2.17 -36.91
C MET A 179 -1.74 -3.36 -35.96
N GLU A 180 -2.78 -3.61 -35.17
CA GLU A 180 -2.89 -4.85 -34.38
C GLU A 180 -3.42 -5.97 -35.30
N THR A 181 -2.62 -7.00 -35.55
CA THR A 181 -3.05 -8.21 -36.25
C THR A 181 -3.94 -9.11 -35.37
N LEU A 182 -3.85 -8.96 -34.07
CA LEU A 182 -4.76 -9.48 -33.06
C LEU A 182 -5.18 -8.36 -32.13
N ALA A 183 -6.47 -8.16 -31.98
CA ALA A 183 -7.02 -7.09 -31.14
C ALA A 183 -6.49 -7.20 -29.69
N GLY A 184 -5.99 -6.09 -29.15
CA GLY A 184 -5.43 -6.00 -27.80
C GLY A 184 -3.96 -6.41 -27.70
N ALA A 185 -3.28 -6.71 -28.81
CA ALA A 185 -1.87 -7.10 -28.80
C ALA A 185 -0.96 -6.00 -28.22
N ARG A 186 -1.35 -4.73 -28.34
CA ARG A 186 -0.62 -3.57 -27.82
C ARG A 186 -1.03 -3.15 -26.41
N GLY A 187 -1.86 -3.97 -25.73
CA GLY A 187 -2.30 -3.65 -24.37
C GLY A 187 -3.26 -2.48 -24.28
N ALA A 188 -3.43 -1.94 -23.07
CA ALA A 188 -4.29 -0.78 -22.81
C ALA A 188 -3.56 0.54 -23.10
N GLU A 189 -4.20 1.43 -23.86
CA GLU A 189 -3.68 2.77 -24.10
C GLU A 189 -3.87 3.66 -22.87
N PHE A 190 -2.85 4.42 -22.51
CA PHE A 190 -2.89 5.42 -21.44
C PHE A 190 -1.97 6.59 -21.78
N ASP A 191 -2.54 7.76 -22.06
CA ASP A 191 -1.80 9.01 -22.35
C ASP A 191 -0.66 8.85 -23.40
N GLY A 192 -0.92 8.07 -24.45
CA GLY A 192 0.02 7.86 -25.55
C GLY A 192 1.07 6.77 -25.34
N PHE A 193 1.07 6.06 -24.21
CA PHE A 193 1.87 4.85 -23.98
C PHE A 193 0.98 3.65 -23.58
N ARG A 194 1.57 2.50 -23.31
CA ARG A 194 0.82 1.25 -23.12
C ARG A 194 1.03 0.62 -21.76
N ILE A 195 -0.03 -0.04 -21.25
CA ILE A 195 0.01 -0.87 -20.04
C ILE A 195 -0.41 -2.29 -20.42
N HIS A 196 0.42 -3.27 -20.06
CA HIS A 196 0.20 -4.68 -20.29
C HIS A 196 -0.05 -5.41 -18.97
N SER A 197 -1.01 -6.35 -18.97
CA SER A 197 -1.36 -7.13 -17.78
C SER A 197 -1.15 -8.61 -18.04
N VAL A 198 -0.28 -9.26 -17.27
CA VAL A 198 -0.03 -10.70 -17.30
C VAL A 198 -0.69 -11.38 -16.11
N ARG A 199 -1.38 -12.51 -16.34
CA ARG A 199 -2.04 -13.32 -15.32
C ARG A 199 -1.61 -14.77 -15.47
N LEU A 200 -0.78 -15.29 -14.52
CA LEU A 200 -0.27 -16.65 -14.55
C LEU A 200 -0.23 -17.26 -13.13
N PRO A 201 -0.48 -18.57 -12.99
CA PRO A 201 -0.21 -19.28 -11.75
C PRO A 201 1.27 -19.14 -11.34
N GLY A 202 1.53 -19.01 -10.04
CA GLY A 202 2.90 -18.89 -9.50
C GLY A 202 3.42 -17.44 -9.41
N LEU A 203 2.81 -16.49 -10.11
CA LEU A 203 3.10 -15.07 -9.91
C LEU A 203 2.42 -14.54 -8.63
N VAL A 204 3.00 -13.50 -8.03
CA VAL A 204 2.43 -12.80 -6.86
C VAL A 204 2.04 -11.38 -7.25
N ALA A 205 3.00 -10.45 -7.28
CA ALA A 205 2.79 -9.08 -7.71
C ALA A 205 4.11 -8.51 -8.23
N HIS A 206 4.15 -8.18 -9.51
CA HIS A 206 5.37 -7.71 -10.18
C HIS A 206 5.00 -6.54 -11.09
N GLN A 207 5.93 -5.62 -11.27
CA GLN A 207 5.79 -4.54 -12.23
C GLN A 207 7.13 -4.17 -12.84
N GLU A 208 7.09 -3.91 -14.14
CA GLU A 208 8.22 -3.47 -14.93
C GLU A 208 7.82 -2.23 -15.73
N VAL A 209 8.70 -1.22 -15.75
CA VAL A 209 8.57 -0.04 -16.61
C VAL A 209 9.77 -0.03 -17.52
N ILE A 210 9.54 -0.17 -18.82
CA ILE A 210 10.56 -0.21 -19.86
C ILE A 210 10.54 1.13 -20.58
N PHE A 211 11.66 1.81 -20.58
CA PHE A 211 11.90 3.06 -21.29
C PHE A 211 12.82 2.82 -22.49
N GLY A 212 12.52 3.46 -23.62
CA GLY A 212 13.30 3.38 -24.83
C GLY A 212 13.75 4.74 -25.32
N ALA A 213 14.99 4.81 -25.82
CA ALA A 213 15.53 5.95 -26.54
C ALA A 213 16.45 5.47 -27.67
N GLN A 214 16.91 6.38 -28.54
CA GLN A 214 17.79 6.01 -29.63
C GLN A 214 19.14 5.51 -29.11
N GLY A 215 19.38 4.21 -29.29
CA GLY A 215 20.65 3.56 -28.90
C GLY A 215 20.75 3.13 -27.45
N GLU A 216 19.72 3.36 -26.62
CA GLU A 216 19.71 2.96 -25.21
C GLU A 216 18.29 2.61 -24.72
N GLY A 217 18.24 1.94 -23.57
CA GLY A 217 17.00 1.65 -22.83
C GLY A 217 17.26 1.62 -21.36
N LEU A 218 16.21 1.90 -20.57
CA LEU A 218 16.23 1.78 -19.11
C LEU A 218 15.05 0.91 -18.68
N THR A 219 15.28 -0.05 -17.81
CA THR A 219 14.23 -0.86 -17.22
C THR A 219 14.25 -0.74 -15.72
N LEU A 220 13.10 -0.40 -15.14
CA LEU A 220 12.86 -0.44 -13.70
C LEU A 220 11.94 -1.61 -13.41
N ARG A 221 12.32 -2.46 -12.45
CA ARG A 221 11.54 -3.63 -12.10
C ARG A 221 11.44 -3.81 -10.59
N HIS A 222 10.25 -4.17 -10.12
CA HIS A 222 9.98 -4.58 -8.76
C HIS A 222 9.23 -5.92 -8.75
N ASP A 223 9.69 -6.83 -7.92
CA ASP A 223 9.10 -8.17 -7.75
C ASP A 223 8.75 -8.39 -6.27
N SER A 224 7.48 -8.65 -5.99
CA SER A 224 7.01 -9.20 -4.71
C SER A 224 6.80 -10.70 -4.88
N TYR A 225 7.60 -11.49 -4.17
CA TYR A 225 7.51 -12.95 -4.20
C TYR A 225 6.64 -13.52 -3.08
N ASP A 226 6.41 -12.73 -2.02
CA ASP A 226 5.59 -13.09 -0.87
C ASP A 226 4.98 -11.84 -0.22
N ARG A 227 3.90 -12.03 0.58
CA ARG A 227 3.24 -10.94 1.33
C ARG A 227 4.13 -10.29 2.37
N ILE A 228 5.20 -10.96 2.79
CA ILE A 228 6.17 -10.40 3.72
C ILE A 228 6.84 -9.14 3.16
N SER A 229 6.87 -8.98 1.82
CA SER A 229 7.38 -7.78 1.15
C SER A 229 6.65 -6.49 1.52
N PHE A 230 5.39 -6.58 1.97
CA PHE A 230 4.60 -5.43 2.45
C PHE A 230 4.96 -5.05 3.89
N MET A 231 5.59 -5.94 4.65
CA MET A 231 5.87 -5.71 6.06
C MET A 231 6.99 -4.71 6.30
N SER A 232 7.91 -4.54 5.35
CA SER A 232 8.94 -3.50 5.43
C SER A 232 8.35 -2.09 5.48
N GLY A 233 7.33 -1.81 4.65
CA GLY A 233 6.60 -0.55 4.70
C GLY A 233 5.68 -0.44 5.91
N GLY A 234 5.08 -1.56 6.36
CA GLY A 234 4.29 -1.60 7.59
C GLY A 234 5.14 -1.25 8.82
N ASN A 235 6.32 -1.85 8.92
CA ASN A 235 7.28 -1.56 9.98
C ASN A 235 7.75 -0.09 9.95
N LEU A 236 8.14 0.40 8.78
CA LEU A 236 8.48 1.81 8.58
C LEU A 236 7.32 2.72 9.01
N GLY A 237 6.09 2.40 8.57
CA GLY A 237 4.90 3.15 8.93
C GLY A 237 4.71 3.26 10.43
N ILE A 238 4.80 2.15 11.18
CA ILE A 238 4.70 2.11 12.64
C ILE A 238 5.72 3.05 13.29
N LYS A 239 6.99 2.98 12.86
CA LYS A 239 8.08 3.78 13.44
C LYS A 239 8.02 5.27 13.08
N GLU A 240 7.38 5.61 11.96
CA GLU A 240 7.29 7.00 11.51
C GLU A 240 6.03 7.73 12.00
N VAL A 241 4.88 7.03 12.13
CA VAL A 241 3.64 7.71 12.56
C VAL A 241 3.72 8.28 13.97
N VAL A 242 4.46 7.65 14.87
CA VAL A 242 4.66 8.12 16.25
C VAL A 242 5.49 9.39 16.36
N LYS A 243 6.17 9.79 15.28
CA LYS A 243 6.99 11.02 15.19
C LYS A 243 6.24 12.17 14.52
N ARG A 244 5.00 11.95 14.12
CA ARG A 244 4.19 12.91 13.33
C ARG A 244 2.98 13.37 14.13
N ASP A 245 2.40 14.47 13.70
CA ASP A 245 1.24 15.14 14.29
C ASP A 245 0.01 15.12 13.37
N GLN A 246 0.13 14.47 12.19
CA GLN A 246 -0.98 14.34 11.26
C GLN A 246 -0.90 13.05 10.42
N LEU A 247 -2.08 12.59 9.99
CA LEU A 247 -2.25 11.46 9.09
C LEU A 247 -1.86 11.83 7.65
N VAL A 248 -1.15 10.91 6.98
CA VAL A 248 -0.82 11.00 5.56
C VAL A 248 -1.44 9.84 4.78
N TYR A 249 -1.78 10.08 3.53
CA TYR A 249 -2.26 9.06 2.60
C TYR A 249 -1.17 8.75 1.57
N GLY A 250 -0.67 7.50 1.60
CA GLY A 250 0.42 7.03 0.78
C GLY A 250 1.75 6.90 1.52
N LEU A 251 2.39 5.74 1.39
CA LEU A 251 3.67 5.44 2.03
C LEU A 251 4.80 6.32 1.48
N GLU A 252 4.66 6.82 0.26
CA GLU A 252 5.61 7.74 -0.40
C GLU A 252 5.90 9.01 0.40
N HIS A 253 5.01 9.41 1.27
CA HIS A 253 5.16 10.58 2.14
C HIS A 253 6.01 10.30 3.39
N LEU A 254 6.38 9.03 3.62
CA LEU A 254 7.27 8.61 4.71
C LEU A 254 8.69 8.27 4.25
N LEU A 255 8.94 8.21 2.91
CA LEU A 255 10.22 7.85 2.30
C LEU A 255 11.11 9.07 2.01
#